data_8939d39b56589f2a301c7552dd2d4c2b
#
_entry.id   8939d39b56589f2a301c7552dd2d4c2b
#
_cell.length_a   1.000
_cell.length_b   1.000
_cell.length_c   1.000
_cell.angle_alpha   90.00
_cell.angle_beta   90.00
_cell.angle_gamma   90.00
#
_symmetry.space_group_name_H-M   'P 1'
#
loop_
_entity.id
_entity.type
_entity.pdbx_description
1 polymer ?
#
loop_
_entity_poly.entity_id
_entity_poly.type
_entity_poly.pdbx_seq_one_letter_code
_entity_poly.pdbx_strand_id
1 'polypeptide(L)'
;MKAPDFAGASREVLTFLHQRIGMDLWMVSRADNEDWVVLAAEDHGYGVKEGDVFRWADTFCSRMVRGDGPRVAPRTADVPAYASLALARQLPIGAYVGVPLVDANGELFGTLCGINPQPMPAAIVDEQPMVEVFADMLSGLLSAELNTTAMAREAETARSEALTDTLTGLANRRGWEVALAAEEERCRRYGATACVVAIELDGMKAPGVSWAARGAYEAVLVRAAQALRQTVRKPDTLARLDDDRFVVLGVECTTAEAMALLRRLEQGVQGAELSAALGMAMRNRSSGLFDTFERAIDAMVEHRDARARD
;
A
#
# COMPACT_ATOMS: atom_id res chain seq x y z
N MET A 1 14.60 19.77 11.68
CA MET A 1 15.05 19.38 10.35
C MET A 1 14.56 17.95 10.11
N LYS A 2 13.79 17.68 9.04
CA LYS A 2 13.39 16.31 8.66
C LYS A 2 14.65 15.64 8.07
N ALA A 3 14.96 14.42 8.50
CA ALA A 3 16.04 13.66 7.86
C ALA A 3 15.77 13.57 6.35
N PRO A 4 16.79 13.72 5.49
CA PRO A 4 16.60 13.57 4.07
C PRO A 4 16.14 12.14 3.76
N ASP A 5 15.22 11.99 2.83
CA ASP A 5 14.88 10.71 2.24
C ASP A 5 15.98 10.26 1.26
N PHE A 6 15.90 9.02 0.78
CA PHE A 6 16.90 8.49 -0.16
C PHE A 6 17.11 9.39 -1.38
N ALA A 7 16.02 9.91 -1.96
CA ALA A 7 16.09 10.79 -3.12
C ALA A 7 16.76 12.13 -2.79
N GLY A 8 16.46 12.72 -1.65
CA GLY A 8 17.09 13.96 -1.16
C GLY A 8 18.58 13.75 -0.88
N ALA A 9 18.93 12.70 -0.15
CA ALA A 9 20.32 12.36 0.15
C ALA A 9 21.12 12.06 -1.13
N SER A 10 20.51 11.36 -2.10
CA SER A 10 21.15 11.10 -3.40
C SER A 10 21.53 12.38 -4.11
N ARG A 11 20.62 13.36 -4.20
CA ARG A 11 20.91 14.66 -4.84
C ARG A 11 22.04 15.42 -4.14
N GLU A 12 22.03 15.45 -2.80
CA GLU A 12 23.10 16.10 -2.02
C GLU A 12 24.47 15.44 -2.26
N VAL A 13 24.51 14.12 -2.27
CA VAL A 13 25.73 13.34 -2.57
C VAL A 13 26.23 13.62 -3.99
N LEU A 14 25.35 13.60 -5.00
CA LEU A 14 25.73 13.86 -6.39
C LEU A 14 26.30 15.26 -6.56
N THR A 15 25.66 16.28 -6.01
CA THR A 15 26.15 17.66 -6.01
C THR A 15 27.51 17.77 -5.33
N PHE A 16 27.70 17.13 -4.16
CA PHE A 16 28.98 17.10 -3.48
C PHE A 16 30.08 16.42 -4.32
N LEU A 17 29.80 15.26 -4.92
CA LEU A 17 30.75 14.53 -5.77
C LEU A 17 31.13 15.32 -7.00
N HIS A 18 30.19 16.04 -7.63
CA HIS A 18 30.47 16.93 -8.72
C HIS A 18 31.44 18.06 -8.29
N GLN A 19 31.18 18.72 -7.16
CA GLN A 19 32.04 19.80 -6.64
C GLN A 19 33.42 19.29 -6.23
N ARG A 20 33.52 18.06 -5.73
CA ARG A 20 34.78 17.49 -5.20
C ARG A 20 35.66 16.87 -6.28
N ILE A 21 35.08 16.13 -7.21
CA ILE A 21 35.80 15.37 -8.23
C ILE A 21 35.72 16.05 -9.61
N GLY A 22 34.63 16.75 -9.92
CA GLY A 22 34.49 17.57 -11.12
C GLY A 22 34.12 16.76 -12.37
N MET A 23 33.46 15.59 -12.26
CA MET A 23 32.91 14.88 -13.43
C MET A 23 31.62 15.57 -13.90
N ASP A 24 31.40 15.58 -15.23
CA ASP A 24 30.29 16.27 -15.86
C ASP A 24 28.92 15.62 -15.59
N LEU A 25 28.86 14.35 -15.27
CA LEU A 25 27.65 13.67 -14.89
C LEU A 25 27.90 12.78 -13.69
N TRP A 26 27.07 12.93 -12.67
CA TRP A 26 26.91 11.99 -11.57
C TRP A 26 25.46 11.52 -11.50
N MET A 27 25.24 10.24 -11.21
CA MET A 27 23.90 9.69 -11.09
C MET A 27 23.79 8.56 -10.10
N VAL A 28 22.62 8.45 -9.51
CA VAL A 28 22.13 7.28 -8.78
C VAL A 28 21.10 6.59 -9.68
N SER A 29 21.25 5.30 -9.85
CA SER A 29 20.39 4.50 -10.73
C SER A 29 19.91 3.24 -10.05
N ARG A 30 18.82 2.68 -10.58
CA ARG A 30 18.31 1.35 -10.26
C ARG A 30 18.55 0.40 -11.43
N ALA A 31 19.04 -0.78 -11.14
CA ALA A 31 19.10 -1.89 -12.10
C ALA A 31 17.88 -2.80 -11.87
N ASP A 32 17.02 -2.93 -12.87
CA ASP A 32 15.83 -3.78 -12.82
C ASP A 32 15.74 -4.64 -14.08
N ASN A 33 16.18 -5.89 -13.98
CA ASN A 33 16.29 -6.83 -15.08
C ASN A 33 17.15 -6.30 -16.25
N GLU A 34 16.50 -5.91 -17.36
CA GLU A 34 17.17 -5.34 -18.54
C GLU A 34 17.27 -3.82 -18.48
N ASP A 35 16.52 -3.18 -17.61
CA ASP A 35 16.43 -1.73 -17.51
C ASP A 35 17.41 -1.16 -16.47
N TRP A 36 17.95 0.00 -16.79
CA TRP A 36 18.77 0.81 -15.90
C TRP A 36 18.15 2.21 -15.82
N VAL A 37 17.47 2.48 -14.72
CA VAL A 37 16.65 3.67 -14.52
C VAL A 37 17.42 4.69 -13.70
N VAL A 38 17.49 5.92 -14.17
CA VAL A 38 18.10 7.05 -13.47
C VAL A 38 17.14 7.53 -12.37
N LEU A 39 17.54 7.42 -11.11
CA LEU A 39 16.75 7.89 -9.95
C LEU A 39 17.10 9.31 -9.53
N ALA A 40 18.35 9.73 -9.70
CA ALA A 40 18.82 11.09 -9.49
C ALA A 40 20.00 11.36 -10.40
N ALA A 41 20.14 12.58 -10.91
CA ALA A 41 21.24 13.00 -11.75
C ALA A 41 21.69 14.43 -11.41
N GLU A 42 23.01 14.64 -11.43
CA GLU A 42 23.68 15.92 -11.42
C GLU A 42 24.42 16.02 -12.76
N ASP A 43 23.82 16.67 -13.75
CA ASP A 43 24.27 16.67 -15.16
C ASP A 43 24.71 18.06 -15.64
N HIS A 44 25.90 18.13 -16.19
CA HIS A 44 26.55 19.34 -16.69
C HIS A 44 26.94 19.25 -18.19
N GLY A 45 26.43 18.23 -18.92
CA GLY A 45 26.78 18.15 -20.33
C GLY A 45 26.22 16.97 -21.14
N TYR A 46 25.65 15.97 -20.52
CA TYR A 46 25.15 14.76 -21.18
C TYR A 46 23.66 14.81 -21.51
N GLY A 47 22.88 15.68 -20.86
CA GLY A 47 21.44 15.79 -21.02
C GLY A 47 20.63 14.71 -20.32
N VAL A 48 21.24 13.98 -19.36
CA VAL A 48 20.62 12.90 -18.61
C VAL A 48 19.72 13.47 -17.51
N LYS A 49 18.53 12.89 -17.35
CA LYS A 49 17.52 13.33 -16.38
C LYS A 49 17.01 12.18 -15.53
N GLU A 50 16.47 12.53 -14.37
CA GLU A 50 15.70 11.63 -13.54
C GLU A 50 14.54 11.02 -14.33
N GLY A 51 14.40 9.69 -14.28
CA GLY A 51 13.43 8.92 -15.04
C GLY A 51 13.92 8.39 -16.39
N ASP A 52 15.10 8.79 -16.86
CA ASP A 52 15.67 8.22 -18.09
C ASP A 52 15.99 6.73 -17.89
N VAL A 53 15.74 5.95 -18.95
CA VAL A 53 15.92 4.49 -18.93
C VAL A 53 16.92 4.09 -20.01
N PHE A 54 17.91 3.32 -19.63
CA PHE A 54 18.92 2.74 -20.52
C PHE A 54 18.89 1.21 -20.40
N ARG A 55 19.49 0.51 -21.37
CA ARG A 55 19.64 -0.92 -21.29
C ARG A 55 20.82 -1.28 -20.37
N TRP A 56 20.56 -2.02 -19.29
CA TRP A 56 21.55 -2.39 -18.29
C TRP A 56 22.81 -3.02 -18.90
N ALA A 57 22.65 -3.99 -19.80
CA ALA A 57 23.76 -4.73 -20.41
C ALA A 57 24.77 -3.85 -21.17
N ASP A 58 24.34 -2.66 -21.62
CA ASP A 58 25.16 -1.75 -22.44
C ASP A 58 25.91 -0.71 -21.59
N THR A 59 25.72 -0.71 -20.26
CA THR A 59 26.30 0.28 -19.35
C THR A 59 27.68 -0.13 -18.84
N PHE A 60 28.50 0.86 -18.48
CA PHE A 60 29.77 0.65 -17.77
C PHE A 60 29.53 0.01 -16.39
N CYS A 61 28.44 0.41 -15.73
CA CYS A 61 28.03 -0.12 -14.43
C CYS A 61 27.79 -1.64 -14.48
N SER A 62 27.22 -2.17 -15.55
CA SER A 62 27.01 -3.62 -15.70
C SER A 62 28.33 -4.39 -15.78
N ARG A 63 29.35 -3.80 -16.41
CA ARG A 63 30.70 -4.41 -16.49
C ARG A 63 31.41 -4.34 -15.13
N MET A 64 31.30 -3.20 -14.47
CA MET A 64 31.88 -3.01 -13.14
C MET A 64 31.29 -4.01 -12.11
N VAL A 65 29.97 -4.16 -12.09
CA VAL A 65 29.27 -5.08 -11.17
C VAL A 65 29.64 -6.52 -11.43
N ARG A 66 29.89 -6.91 -12.68
CA ARG A 66 30.36 -8.26 -13.04
C ARG A 66 31.83 -8.51 -12.70
N GLY A 67 32.58 -7.46 -12.35
CA GLY A 67 34.03 -7.57 -12.14
C GLY A 67 34.86 -7.55 -13.43
N ASP A 68 34.25 -7.24 -14.57
CA ASP A 68 34.93 -7.15 -15.88
C ASP A 68 35.80 -5.89 -15.99
N GLY A 69 35.54 -4.86 -15.18
CA GLY A 69 36.29 -3.61 -15.16
C GLY A 69 36.37 -2.99 -13.75
N PRO A 70 37.31 -2.05 -13.53
CA PRO A 70 37.53 -1.43 -12.23
C PRO A 70 36.39 -0.45 -11.87
N ARG A 71 36.24 -0.18 -10.57
CA ARG A 71 35.28 0.83 -10.08
C ARG A 71 35.65 2.26 -10.48
N VAL A 72 36.93 2.52 -10.67
CA VAL A 72 37.45 3.82 -11.11
C VAL A 72 38.38 3.62 -12.31
N ALA A 73 38.03 4.25 -13.43
CA ALA A 73 38.80 4.26 -14.68
C ALA A 73 39.11 5.71 -15.08
N PRO A 74 40.27 6.26 -14.74
CA PRO A 74 40.69 7.60 -15.15
C PRO A 74 40.72 7.77 -16.69
N ARG A 75 40.97 6.67 -17.41
CA ARG A 75 40.94 6.57 -18.86
C ARG A 75 40.23 5.28 -19.28
N THR A 76 38.97 5.42 -19.69
CA THR A 76 38.13 4.26 -20.06
C THR A 76 38.67 3.48 -21.28
N ALA A 77 39.38 4.14 -22.19
CA ALA A 77 40.01 3.52 -23.35
C ALA A 77 41.07 2.49 -22.98
N ASP A 78 41.68 2.62 -21.79
CA ASP A 78 42.72 1.68 -21.31
C ASP A 78 42.10 0.41 -20.68
N VAL A 79 40.79 0.36 -20.51
CA VAL A 79 40.06 -0.78 -19.94
C VAL A 79 39.27 -1.48 -21.06
N PRO A 80 39.75 -2.70 -21.52
CA PRO A 80 39.15 -3.38 -22.65
C PRO A 80 37.63 -3.61 -22.54
N ALA A 81 37.16 -3.94 -21.32
CA ALA A 81 35.74 -4.15 -21.04
C ALA A 81 34.90 -2.90 -21.29
N TYR A 82 35.42 -1.71 -21.02
CA TYR A 82 34.75 -0.42 -21.25
C TYR A 82 34.88 0.05 -22.68
N ALA A 83 36.09 -0.05 -23.25
CA ALA A 83 36.33 0.37 -24.63
C ALA A 83 35.51 -0.42 -25.68
N SER A 84 35.12 -1.66 -25.35
CA SER A 84 34.32 -2.52 -26.23
C SER A 84 32.83 -2.20 -26.25
N LEU A 85 32.31 -1.42 -25.29
CA LEU A 85 30.89 -1.10 -25.18
C LEU A 85 30.40 -0.21 -26.33
N ALA A 86 29.19 -0.50 -26.82
CA ALA A 86 28.54 0.33 -27.83
C ALA A 86 28.31 1.77 -27.34
N LEU A 87 27.97 1.93 -26.04
CA LEU A 87 27.77 3.22 -25.39
C LEU A 87 29.03 4.12 -25.47
N ALA A 88 30.23 3.53 -25.29
CA ALA A 88 31.49 4.27 -25.40
C ALA A 88 31.78 4.84 -26.81
N ARG A 89 31.08 4.32 -27.83
CA ARG A 89 31.16 4.84 -29.23
C ARG A 89 30.08 5.88 -29.52
N GLN A 90 29.02 5.91 -28.75
CA GLN A 90 27.88 6.81 -28.97
C GLN A 90 27.99 8.08 -28.11
N LEU A 91 28.56 7.97 -26.92
CA LEU A 91 28.78 9.05 -25.98
C LEU A 91 30.28 9.20 -25.68
N PRO A 92 30.79 10.44 -25.57
CA PRO A 92 32.17 10.67 -25.16
C PRO A 92 32.32 10.36 -23.67
N ILE A 93 32.86 9.17 -23.33
CA ILE A 93 33.11 8.75 -21.94
C ILE A 93 34.61 8.49 -21.82
N GLY A 94 35.38 9.51 -21.41
CA GLY A 94 36.81 9.46 -21.22
C GLY A 94 37.23 8.92 -19.85
N ALA A 95 36.45 9.17 -18.81
CA ALA A 95 36.66 8.65 -17.45
C ALA A 95 35.35 8.12 -16.85
N TYR A 96 35.47 7.17 -15.93
CA TYR A 96 34.36 6.53 -15.25
C TYR A 96 34.67 6.28 -13.76
N VAL A 97 33.69 6.51 -12.91
CA VAL A 97 33.63 6.06 -11.51
C VAL A 97 32.29 5.36 -11.29
N GLY A 98 32.29 4.22 -10.62
CA GLY A 98 31.04 3.54 -10.29
C GLY A 98 31.19 2.56 -9.14
N VAL A 99 30.19 2.57 -8.27
CA VAL A 99 30.08 1.64 -7.13
C VAL A 99 28.68 1.09 -7.05
N PRO A 100 28.50 -0.17 -6.64
CA PRO A 100 27.19 -0.76 -6.49
C PRO A 100 26.48 -0.16 -5.28
N LEU A 101 25.14 -0.02 -5.39
CA LEU A 101 24.24 0.15 -4.28
C LEU A 101 23.55 -1.18 -4.03
N VAL A 102 23.59 -1.66 -2.80
CA VAL A 102 23.04 -2.96 -2.42
C VAL A 102 21.90 -2.79 -1.40
N ASP A 103 20.94 -3.70 -1.42
CA ASP A 103 19.89 -3.76 -0.43
C ASP A 103 20.36 -4.41 0.89
N ALA A 104 19.45 -4.56 1.85
CA ALA A 104 19.71 -5.17 3.15
C ALA A 104 20.17 -6.65 3.06
N ASN A 105 19.89 -7.34 1.95
CA ASN A 105 20.29 -8.73 1.71
C ASN A 105 21.63 -8.81 0.97
N GLY A 106 22.23 -7.67 0.61
CA GLY A 106 23.46 -7.60 -0.20
C GLY A 106 23.20 -7.78 -1.70
N GLU A 107 21.93 -7.77 -2.13
CA GLU A 107 21.58 -7.85 -3.54
C GLU A 107 21.73 -6.50 -4.24
N LEU A 108 22.10 -6.54 -5.52
CA LEU A 108 22.27 -5.33 -6.32
C LEU A 108 20.93 -4.60 -6.47
N PHE A 109 20.83 -3.40 -5.92
CA PHE A 109 19.73 -2.48 -6.20
C PHE A 109 20.00 -1.62 -7.44
N GLY A 110 21.20 -1.08 -7.53
CA GLY A 110 21.60 -0.16 -8.59
C GLY A 110 23.05 0.30 -8.46
N THR A 111 23.33 1.52 -8.91
CA THR A 111 24.70 2.06 -8.86
C THR A 111 24.72 3.55 -8.57
N LEU A 112 25.75 3.99 -7.83
CA LEU A 112 26.21 5.37 -7.79
C LEU A 112 27.36 5.47 -8.79
N CYS A 113 27.24 6.33 -9.82
CA CYS A 113 28.29 6.45 -10.82
C CYS A 113 28.44 7.87 -11.38
N GLY A 114 29.65 8.13 -11.85
CA GLY A 114 30.01 9.35 -12.57
C GLY A 114 30.74 9.07 -13.87
N ILE A 115 30.53 9.92 -14.85
CA ILE A 115 31.23 9.89 -16.14
C ILE A 115 31.71 11.29 -16.52
N ASN A 116 32.82 11.32 -17.25
CA ASN A 116 33.41 12.54 -17.78
C ASN A 116 33.77 12.37 -19.25
N PRO A 117 33.55 13.36 -20.14
CA PRO A 117 33.83 13.21 -21.56
C PRO A 117 35.33 13.11 -21.88
N GLN A 118 36.16 13.70 -21.03
CA GLN A 118 37.62 13.64 -21.17
C GLN A 118 38.23 12.69 -20.13
N PRO A 119 39.38 12.09 -20.40
CA PRO A 119 40.18 11.41 -19.37
C PRO A 119 40.46 12.34 -18.20
N MET A 120 40.55 11.77 -17.01
CA MET A 120 40.84 12.49 -15.79
C MET A 120 42.23 12.12 -15.22
N PRO A 121 42.81 12.91 -14.29
CA PRO A 121 44.05 12.57 -13.65
C PRO A 121 43.96 11.24 -12.92
N ALA A 122 45.07 10.46 -12.90
CA ALA A 122 45.14 9.15 -12.23
C ALA A 122 44.78 9.23 -10.74
N ALA A 123 44.95 10.41 -10.11
CA ALA A 123 44.61 10.67 -8.71
C ALA A 123 43.12 10.51 -8.37
N ILE A 124 42.21 10.45 -9.36
CA ILE A 124 40.80 10.15 -9.06
C ILE A 124 40.59 8.75 -8.45
N VAL A 125 41.55 7.85 -8.61
CA VAL A 125 41.54 6.52 -7.97
C VAL A 125 41.57 6.65 -6.45
N ASP A 126 42.24 7.67 -5.92
CA ASP A 126 42.34 7.92 -4.48
C ASP A 126 41.00 8.37 -3.87
N GLU A 127 40.05 8.81 -4.68
CA GLU A 127 38.69 9.19 -4.24
C GLU A 127 37.73 7.99 -4.14
N GLN A 128 38.11 6.79 -4.62
CA GLN A 128 37.26 5.59 -4.57
C GLN A 128 36.72 5.27 -3.18
N PRO A 129 37.54 5.28 -2.09
CA PRO A 129 37.04 4.97 -0.75
C PRO A 129 35.94 5.94 -0.28
N MET A 130 36.04 7.22 -0.66
CA MET A 130 35.01 8.19 -0.33
C MET A 130 33.69 7.90 -1.07
N VAL A 131 33.75 7.58 -2.37
CA VAL A 131 32.56 7.24 -3.14
C VAL A 131 31.92 5.96 -2.61
N GLU A 132 32.71 4.97 -2.18
CA GLU A 132 32.21 3.75 -1.54
C GLU A 132 31.49 4.05 -0.22
N VAL A 133 32.01 4.92 0.62
CA VAL A 133 31.32 5.35 1.85
C VAL A 133 29.98 5.98 1.55
N PHE A 134 29.88 6.86 0.54
CA PHE A 134 28.59 7.44 0.15
C PHE A 134 27.63 6.37 -0.39
N ALA A 135 28.11 5.40 -1.17
CA ALA A 135 27.28 4.30 -1.65
C ALA A 135 26.76 3.45 -0.50
N ASP A 136 27.59 3.14 0.49
CA ASP A 136 27.18 2.40 1.69
C ASP A 136 26.13 3.17 2.51
N MET A 137 26.31 4.49 2.68
CA MET A 137 25.33 5.34 3.36
C MET A 137 24.00 5.39 2.61
N LEU A 138 24.02 5.57 1.29
CA LEU A 138 22.83 5.56 0.45
C LEU A 138 22.15 4.18 0.46
N SER A 139 22.91 3.09 0.42
CA SER A 139 22.40 1.72 0.55
C SER A 139 21.70 1.49 1.88
N GLY A 140 22.28 1.99 2.97
CA GLY A 140 21.67 1.93 4.31
C GLY A 140 20.36 2.71 4.39
N LEU A 141 20.33 3.92 3.85
CA LEU A 141 19.12 4.76 3.83
C LEU A 141 18.02 4.14 2.95
N LEU A 142 18.38 3.63 1.77
CA LEU A 142 17.48 2.90 0.89
C LEU A 142 16.85 1.69 1.59
N SER A 143 17.68 0.87 2.24
CA SER A 143 17.22 -0.30 2.97
C SER A 143 16.24 0.06 4.09
N ALA A 144 16.51 1.14 4.82
CA ALA A 144 15.61 1.63 5.86
C ALA A 144 14.25 2.08 5.29
N GLU A 145 14.23 2.80 4.17
CA GLU A 145 12.98 3.23 3.52
C GLU A 145 12.17 2.05 2.96
N LEU A 146 12.84 1.10 2.28
CA LEU A 146 12.18 -0.08 1.74
C LEU A 146 11.57 -0.93 2.87
N ASN A 147 12.30 -1.15 3.96
CA ASN A 147 11.81 -1.87 5.13
C ASN A 147 10.62 -1.17 5.78
N THR A 148 10.69 0.16 5.96
CA THR A 148 9.58 0.94 6.52
C THR A 148 8.32 0.82 5.66
N THR A 149 8.48 0.89 4.34
CA THR A 149 7.37 0.75 3.39
C THR A 149 6.78 -0.67 3.40
N ALA A 150 7.63 -1.69 3.46
CA ALA A 150 7.21 -3.09 3.55
C ALA A 150 6.42 -3.34 4.84
N MET A 151 6.96 -2.92 5.99
CA MET A 151 6.29 -3.05 7.29
C MET A 151 4.93 -2.32 7.35
N ALA A 152 4.84 -1.13 6.74
CA ALA A 152 3.59 -0.39 6.67
C ALA A 152 2.52 -1.13 5.84
N ARG A 153 2.92 -1.74 4.72
CA ARG A 153 2.03 -2.57 3.87
C ARG A 153 1.57 -3.83 4.60
N GLU A 154 2.49 -4.52 5.27
CA GLU A 154 2.17 -5.71 6.06
C GLU A 154 1.21 -5.37 7.21
N ALA A 155 1.46 -4.29 7.94
CA ALA A 155 0.59 -3.82 9.01
C ALA A 155 -0.82 -3.47 8.50
N GLU A 156 -0.94 -2.81 7.34
CA GLU A 156 -2.23 -2.49 6.73
C GLU A 156 -2.97 -3.75 6.25
N THR A 157 -2.26 -4.71 5.65
CA THR A 157 -2.83 -6.01 5.27
C THR A 157 -3.33 -6.77 6.49
N ALA A 158 -2.49 -6.91 7.52
CA ALA A 158 -2.87 -7.59 8.76
C ALA A 158 -4.05 -6.90 9.46
N ARG A 159 -4.09 -5.55 9.43
CA ARG A 159 -5.22 -4.79 9.96
C ARG A 159 -6.50 -5.06 9.17
N SER A 160 -6.43 -5.04 7.85
CA SER A 160 -7.57 -5.35 6.97
C SER A 160 -8.11 -6.76 7.22
N GLU A 161 -7.24 -7.75 7.29
CA GLU A 161 -7.60 -9.15 7.59
C GLU A 161 -8.23 -9.29 8.98
N ALA A 162 -7.68 -8.61 9.99
CA ALA A 162 -8.20 -8.64 11.36
C ALA A 162 -9.59 -7.99 11.51
N LEU A 163 -9.98 -7.09 10.61
CA LEU A 163 -11.23 -6.32 10.67
C LEU A 163 -12.28 -6.77 9.64
N THR A 164 -11.95 -7.73 8.76
CA THR A 164 -12.81 -8.17 7.66
C THR A 164 -13.26 -9.62 7.86
N ASP A 165 -14.50 -9.92 7.52
CA ASP A 165 -15.04 -11.29 7.42
C ASP A 165 -14.57 -11.91 6.10
N THR A 166 -13.82 -12.99 6.19
CA THR A 166 -13.17 -13.64 5.04
C THR A 166 -14.15 -14.23 4.02
N LEU A 167 -15.35 -14.59 4.44
CA LEU A 167 -16.37 -15.16 3.55
C LEU A 167 -17.08 -14.07 2.73
N THR A 168 -17.47 -12.98 3.39
CA THR A 168 -18.34 -11.96 2.77
C THR A 168 -17.61 -10.71 2.33
N GLY A 169 -16.38 -10.49 2.80
CA GLY A 169 -15.62 -9.26 2.56
C GLY A 169 -16.18 -8.03 3.28
N LEU A 170 -17.15 -8.20 4.17
CA LEU A 170 -17.70 -7.15 5.02
C LEU A 170 -16.82 -6.93 6.26
N ALA A 171 -17.09 -5.87 7.03
CA ALA A 171 -16.49 -5.76 8.35
C ALA A 171 -16.92 -6.98 9.22
N ASN A 172 -15.97 -7.55 9.96
CA ASN A 172 -16.26 -8.57 10.96
C ASN A 172 -16.70 -7.91 12.28
N ARG A 173 -16.97 -8.69 13.33
CA ARG A 173 -17.35 -8.18 14.66
C ARG A 173 -16.38 -7.12 15.18
N ARG A 174 -15.07 -7.37 15.05
CA ARG A 174 -14.06 -6.41 15.51
C ARG A 174 -14.05 -5.14 14.66
N GLY A 175 -14.21 -5.28 13.34
CA GLY A 175 -14.37 -4.14 12.41
C GLY A 175 -15.59 -3.29 12.74
N TRP A 176 -16.71 -3.94 13.10
CA TRP A 176 -17.91 -3.29 13.60
C TRP A 176 -17.64 -2.47 14.87
N GLU A 177 -17.00 -3.07 15.90
CA GLU A 177 -16.70 -2.41 17.17
C GLU A 177 -15.83 -1.17 16.97
N VAL A 178 -14.82 -1.25 16.08
CA VAL A 178 -13.96 -0.13 15.72
C VAL A 178 -14.76 0.99 15.03
N ALA A 179 -15.61 0.63 14.07
CA ALA A 179 -16.43 1.60 13.34
C ALA A 179 -17.46 2.29 14.28
N LEU A 180 -18.08 1.51 15.16
CA LEU A 180 -19.07 2.02 16.14
C LEU A 180 -18.42 3.02 17.11
N ALA A 181 -17.25 2.71 17.64
CA ALA A 181 -16.51 3.58 18.54
C ALA A 181 -16.07 4.88 17.86
N ALA A 182 -15.54 4.78 16.63
CA ALA A 182 -15.11 5.94 15.86
C ALA A 182 -16.27 6.89 15.54
N GLU A 183 -17.44 6.33 15.15
CA GLU A 183 -18.62 7.14 14.88
C GLU A 183 -19.21 7.75 16.14
N GLU A 184 -19.18 7.04 17.29
CA GLU A 184 -19.59 7.61 18.57
C GLU A 184 -18.77 8.85 18.93
N GLU A 185 -17.45 8.81 18.77
CA GLU A 185 -16.57 9.96 18.99
C GLU A 185 -16.90 11.11 18.03
N ARG A 186 -17.21 10.79 16.77
CA ARG A 186 -17.62 11.79 15.77
C ARG A 186 -18.95 12.43 16.13
N CYS A 187 -19.93 11.62 16.53
CA CYS A 187 -21.24 12.08 16.98
C CYS A 187 -21.15 12.96 18.23
N ARG A 188 -20.29 12.62 19.19
CA ARG A 188 -20.06 13.45 20.38
C ARG A 188 -19.43 14.78 20.03
N ARG A 189 -18.43 14.78 19.15
CA ARG A 189 -17.69 15.99 18.78
C ARG A 189 -18.50 16.98 17.97
N TYR A 190 -19.28 16.49 17.01
CA TYR A 190 -19.98 17.34 16.02
C TYR A 190 -21.50 17.37 16.19
N GLY A 191 -22.06 16.62 17.12
CA GLY A 191 -23.50 16.52 17.30
C GLY A 191 -24.22 15.76 16.19
N ALA A 192 -23.48 14.96 15.40
CA ALA A 192 -24.03 14.21 14.28
C ALA A 192 -25.07 13.16 14.74
N THR A 193 -25.98 12.81 13.83
CA THR A 193 -27.00 11.78 14.02
C THR A 193 -26.56 10.49 13.35
N ALA A 194 -26.90 9.36 13.96
CA ALA A 194 -26.61 8.04 13.39
C ALA A 194 -27.71 7.04 13.78
N CYS A 195 -27.81 5.95 13.04
CA CYS A 195 -28.69 4.84 13.36
C CYS A 195 -27.95 3.52 13.25
N VAL A 196 -28.48 2.51 13.90
CA VAL A 196 -28.05 1.11 13.74
C VAL A 196 -29.23 0.28 13.25
N VAL A 197 -28.99 -0.59 12.26
CA VAL A 197 -29.94 -1.59 11.80
C VAL A 197 -29.31 -2.97 12.02
N ALA A 198 -29.97 -3.81 12.81
CA ALA A 198 -29.63 -5.23 13.00
C ALA A 198 -30.48 -6.08 12.05
N ILE A 199 -29.89 -7.13 11.49
CA ILE A 199 -30.47 -8.02 10.48
C ILE A 199 -30.12 -9.45 10.85
N GLU A 200 -31.10 -10.36 10.96
CA GLU A 200 -30.93 -11.80 11.16
C GLU A 200 -31.60 -12.54 10.00
N LEU A 201 -30.85 -13.36 9.25
CA LEU A 201 -31.38 -14.17 8.17
C LEU A 201 -32.20 -15.33 8.70
N ASP A 202 -33.35 -15.59 8.10
CA ASP A 202 -34.21 -16.71 8.48
C ASP A 202 -33.66 -18.05 7.98
N GLY A 203 -33.95 -19.12 8.73
CA GLY A 203 -33.65 -20.49 8.31
C GLY A 203 -32.18 -20.91 8.36
N MET A 204 -31.30 -20.08 8.89
CA MET A 204 -29.88 -20.33 8.95
C MET A 204 -29.43 -21.18 10.15
N LYS A 205 -30.27 -21.34 11.16
CA LYS A 205 -29.99 -22.11 12.39
C LYS A 205 -30.48 -23.57 12.26
N ALA A 206 -29.78 -24.41 11.48
CA ALA A 206 -30.03 -25.84 11.47
C ALA A 206 -28.92 -26.57 12.25
N PRO A 207 -29.21 -27.23 13.38
CA PRO A 207 -28.25 -28.07 14.10
C PRO A 207 -27.88 -29.27 13.22
N GLY A 208 -26.58 -29.52 13.00
CA GLY A 208 -26.10 -30.72 12.31
C GLY A 208 -25.92 -30.59 10.76
N VAL A 209 -25.61 -29.43 10.26
CA VAL A 209 -25.37 -29.20 8.83
C VAL A 209 -24.22 -30.07 8.30
N SER A 210 -24.50 -30.95 7.33
CA SER A 210 -23.50 -31.77 6.66
C SER A 210 -22.52 -30.91 5.82
N TRP A 211 -21.35 -31.44 5.48
CA TRP A 211 -20.36 -30.77 4.61
C TRP A 211 -20.94 -30.26 3.28
N ALA A 212 -21.86 -31.00 2.69
CA ALA A 212 -22.54 -30.59 1.45
C ALA A 212 -23.47 -29.39 1.66
N ALA A 213 -24.10 -29.29 2.82
CA ALA A 213 -24.96 -28.16 3.17
C ALA A 213 -24.18 -26.90 3.55
N ARG A 214 -22.91 -27.02 3.93
CA ARG A 214 -22.04 -25.87 4.29
C ARG A 214 -21.77 -24.96 3.11
N GLY A 215 -21.46 -25.49 1.93
CA GLY A 215 -21.27 -24.68 0.73
C GLY A 215 -22.53 -23.92 0.30
N ALA A 216 -23.71 -24.54 0.42
CA ALA A 216 -24.98 -23.87 0.17
C ALA A 216 -25.24 -22.75 1.20
N TYR A 217 -24.92 -22.99 2.45
CA TYR A 217 -25.00 -22.01 3.53
C TYR A 217 -24.11 -20.79 3.28
N GLU A 218 -22.84 -21.02 2.95
CA GLU A 218 -21.88 -19.96 2.63
C GLU A 218 -22.33 -19.14 1.40
N ALA A 219 -22.89 -19.80 0.38
CA ALA A 219 -23.42 -19.12 -0.81
C ALA A 219 -24.60 -18.19 -0.47
N VAL A 220 -25.48 -18.58 0.47
CA VAL A 220 -26.57 -17.72 0.96
C VAL A 220 -26.00 -16.49 1.67
N LEU A 221 -25.00 -16.65 2.53
CA LEU A 221 -24.36 -15.53 3.23
C LEU A 221 -23.68 -14.55 2.28
N VAL A 222 -22.97 -15.05 1.27
CA VAL A 222 -22.32 -14.21 0.24
C VAL A 222 -23.39 -13.44 -0.55
N ARG A 223 -24.48 -14.10 -0.95
CA ARG A 223 -25.60 -13.47 -1.66
C ARG A 223 -26.28 -12.38 -0.81
N ALA A 224 -26.52 -12.66 0.47
CA ALA A 224 -27.06 -11.67 1.42
C ALA A 224 -26.13 -10.46 1.57
N ALA A 225 -24.84 -10.70 1.75
CA ALA A 225 -23.83 -9.66 1.87
C ALA A 225 -23.78 -8.76 0.62
N GLN A 226 -23.84 -9.34 -0.57
CA GLN A 226 -23.88 -8.60 -1.83
C GLN A 226 -25.14 -7.76 -1.97
N ALA A 227 -26.30 -8.33 -1.67
CA ALA A 227 -27.58 -7.63 -1.70
C ALA A 227 -27.60 -6.44 -0.72
N LEU A 228 -27.20 -6.66 0.53
CA LEU A 228 -27.11 -5.61 1.54
C LEU A 228 -26.13 -4.51 1.16
N ARG A 229 -24.96 -4.88 0.60
CA ARG A 229 -23.94 -3.90 0.19
C ARG A 229 -24.42 -2.94 -0.90
N GLN A 230 -25.32 -3.37 -1.78
CA GLN A 230 -25.91 -2.53 -2.81
C GLN A 230 -26.93 -1.51 -2.26
N THR A 231 -27.42 -1.72 -1.04
CA THR A 231 -28.44 -0.87 -0.41
C THR A 231 -27.86 0.21 0.51
N VAL A 232 -26.61 0.01 1.00
CA VAL A 232 -25.93 0.95 1.90
C VAL A 232 -25.12 1.98 1.13
N ARG A 233 -24.95 3.18 1.68
CA ARG A 233 -24.13 4.25 1.11
C ARG A 233 -22.65 3.98 1.39
N LYS A 234 -21.75 4.61 0.64
CA LYS A 234 -20.30 4.50 0.85
C LYS A 234 -19.84 4.86 2.27
N PRO A 235 -20.38 5.90 2.96
CA PRO A 235 -19.98 6.23 4.32
C PRO A 235 -20.57 5.30 5.39
N ASP A 236 -21.62 4.52 5.06
CA ASP A 236 -22.24 3.60 6.01
C ASP A 236 -21.35 2.36 6.18
N THR A 237 -21.32 1.80 7.39
CA THR A 237 -20.61 0.54 7.67
C THR A 237 -21.59 -0.61 7.68
N LEU A 238 -21.31 -1.64 6.87
CA LEU A 238 -21.99 -2.93 6.88
C LEU A 238 -21.03 -3.99 7.43
N ALA A 239 -21.49 -4.73 8.44
CA ALA A 239 -20.70 -5.79 9.06
C ALA A 239 -21.48 -7.10 9.18
N ARG A 240 -20.74 -8.22 9.22
CA ARG A 240 -21.25 -9.52 9.62
C ARG A 240 -20.73 -9.86 11.00
N LEU A 241 -21.62 -10.06 11.96
CA LEU A 241 -21.24 -10.28 13.37
C LEU A 241 -20.99 -11.75 13.70
N ASP A 242 -21.80 -12.62 13.12
CA ASP A 242 -21.73 -14.07 13.31
C ASP A 242 -22.44 -14.83 12.17
N ASP A 243 -22.88 -16.05 12.44
CA ASP A 243 -23.36 -16.98 11.39
C ASP A 243 -24.45 -16.40 10.48
N ASP A 244 -25.45 -15.76 11.04
CA ASP A 244 -26.64 -15.30 10.32
C ASP A 244 -26.97 -13.83 10.55
N ARG A 245 -26.13 -13.09 11.31
CA ARG A 245 -26.42 -11.70 11.69
C ARG A 245 -25.50 -10.70 11.01
N PHE A 246 -26.16 -9.70 10.42
CA PHE A 246 -25.54 -8.53 9.84
C PHE A 246 -25.98 -7.28 10.58
N VAL A 247 -25.17 -6.24 10.50
CA VAL A 247 -25.50 -4.93 11.09
C VAL A 247 -25.07 -3.83 10.15
N VAL A 248 -25.82 -2.72 10.17
CA VAL A 248 -25.52 -1.50 9.42
C VAL A 248 -25.45 -0.33 10.38
N LEU A 249 -24.37 0.43 10.31
CA LEU A 249 -24.24 1.75 10.94
C LEU A 249 -24.51 2.80 9.86
N GLY A 250 -25.67 3.43 9.94
CA GLY A 250 -26.03 4.58 9.09
C GLY A 250 -25.54 5.86 9.73
N VAL A 251 -24.68 6.60 9.02
CA VAL A 251 -24.08 7.83 9.51
C VAL A 251 -24.82 9.06 8.96
N GLU A 252 -24.80 10.17 9.74
CA GLU A 252 -25.41 11.45 9.34
C GLU A 252 -26.84 11.30 8.80
N CYS A 253 -27.67 10.54 9.49
CA CYS A 253 -29.03 10.26 9.05
C CYS A 253 -30.09 10.77 10.02
N THR A 254 -31.12 11.35 9.48
CA THR A 254 -32.38 11.67 10.19
C THR A 254 -33.21 10.39 10.40
N THR A 255 -34.23 10.45 11.26
CA THR A 255 -35.15 9.32 11.45
C THR A 255 -35.84 8.91 10.13
N ALA A 256 -36.18 9.87 9.27
CA ALA A 256 -36.80 9.58 7.96
C ALA A 256 -35.81 8.82 7.04
N GLU A 257 -34.54 9.20 7.03
CA GLU A 257 -33.50 8.54 6.24
C GLU A 257 -33.17 7.15 6.79
N ALA A 258 -33.16 6.98 8.11
CA ALA A 258 -33.00 5.68 8.76
C ALA A 258 -34.15 4.71 8.41
N MET A 259 -35.37 5.20 8.41
CA MET A 259 -36.54 4.43 7.93
C MET A 259 -36.46 4.10 6.45
N ALA A 260 -35.92 4.99 5.62
CA ALA A 260 -35.68 4.72 4.21
C ALA A 260 -34.57 3.68 4.01
N LEU A 261 -33.53 3.73 4.84
CA LEU A 261 -32.46 2.70 4.86
C LEU A 261 -33.04 1.34 5.22
N LEU A 262 -33.84 1.25 6.30
CA LEU A 262 -34.47 0.01 6.72
C LEU A 262 -35.27 -0.63 5.57
N ARG A 263 -36.15 0.16 4.90
CA ARG A 263 -36.92 -0.33 3.75
C ARG A 263 -36.06 -0.79 2.59
N ARG A 264 -34.96 -0.09 2.29
CA ARG A 264 -34.04 -0.53 1.22
C ARG A 264 -33.34 -1.84 1.57
N LEU A 265 -32.96 -2.05 2.82
CA LEU A 265 -32.38 -3.28 3.31
C LEU A 265 -33.37 -4.45 3.21
N GLU A 266 -34.62 -4.25 3.63
CA GLU A 266 -35.71 -5.24 3.46
C GLU A 266 -35.91 -5.63 1.98
N GLN A 267 -36.04 -4.64 1.11
CA GLN A 267 -36.19 -4.86 -0.33
C GLN A 267 -34.96 -5.56 -0.94
N GLY A 268 -33.73 -5.20 -0.49
CA GLY A 268 -32.51 -5.85 -0.96
C GLY A 268 -32.45 -7.33 -0.58
N VAL A 269 -32.83 -7.68 0.64
CA VAL A 269 -32.92 -9.07 1.10
C VAL A 269 -33.98 -9.83 0.32
N GLN A 270 -35.18 -9.28 0.16
CA GLN A 270 -36.28 -9.88 -0.60
C GLN A 270 -35.91 -10.04 -2.09
N GLY A 271 -35.27 -9.05 -2.70
CA GLY A 271 -34.81 -9.11 -4.10
C GLY A 271 -33.72 -10.19 -4.34
N ALA A 272 -33.04 -10.60 -3.29
CA ALA A 272 -32.09 -11.73 -3.30
C ALA A 272 -32.78 -13.09 -3.01
N GLU A 273 -34.12 -13.13 -2.95
CA GLU A 273 -34.91 -14.31 -2.58
C GLU A 273 -34.56 -14.83 -1.19
N LEU A 274 -34.29 -13.92 -0.26
CA LEU A 274 -33.98 -14.22 1.14
C LEU A 274 -35.02 -13.62 2.05
N SER A 275 -35.12 -14.15 3.26
CA SER A 275 -35.98 -13.64 4.32
C SER A 275 -35.12 -13.31 5.53
N ALA A 276 -35.44 -12.22 6.24
CA ALA A 276 -34.73 -11.77 7.42
C ALA A 276 -35.64 -11.01 8.39
N ALA A 277 -35.29 -11.05 9.64
CA ALA A 277 -35.82 -10.13 10.64
C ALA A 277 -34.89 -8.89 10.69
N LEU A 278 -35.48 -7.70 10.75
CA LEU A 278 -34.76 -6.45 10.85
C LEU A 278 -35.24 -5.62 12.04
N GLY A 279 -34.34 -4.94 12.71
CA GLY A 279 -34.62 -3.99 13.76
C GLY A 279 -33.74 -2.75 13.67
N MET A 280 -34.28 -1.58 13.96
CA MET A 280 -33.58 -0.31 13.83
C MET A 280 -33.73 0.55 15.07
N ALA A 281 -32.63 1.22 15.45
CA ALA A 281 -32.65 2.23 16.50
C ALA A 281 -31.85 3.46 16.09
N MET A 282 -32.38 4.64 16.48
CA MET A 282 -31.64 5.90 16.36
C MET A 282 -30.71 6.11 17.55
N ARG A 283 -29.54 6.71 17.30
CA ARG A 283 -28.60 7.07 18.36
C ARG A 283 -29.28 7.99 19.39
N ASN A 284 -29.19 7.60 20.64
CA ASN A 284 -29.56 8.46 21.76
C ASN A 284 -28.30 9.20 22.25
N ARG A 285 -28.43 10.52 22.42
CA ARG A 285 -27.27 11.36 22.83
C ARG A 285 -26.74 11.04 24.23
N SER A 286 -27.59 10.56 25.12
CA SER A 286 -27.21 10.24 26.51
C SER A 286 -26.61 8.85 26.68
N SER A 287 -27.05 7.86 25.92
CA SER A 287 -26.60 6.46 26.05
C SER A 287 -25.62 6.03 24.94
N GLY A 288 -25.56 6.74 23.82
CA GLY A 288 -24.59 6.53 22.75
C GLY A 288 -24.93 5.38 21.81
N LEU A 289 -23.98 5.09 20.89
CA LEU A 289 -24.18 4.09 19.83
C LEU A 289 -24.15 2.63 20.33
N PHE A 290 -23.48 2.35 21.43
CA PHE A 290 -23.47 0.99 21.99
C PHE A 290 -24.88 0.59 22.45
N ASP A 291 -25.55 1.43 23.27
CA ASP A 291 -26.96 1.23 23.64
C ASP A 291 -27.88 1.20 22.40
N THR A 292 -27.60 2.01 21.41
CA THR A 292 -28.35 2.01 20.15
C THR A 292 -28.26 0.67 19.44
N PHE A 293 -27.08 0.03 19.45
CA PHE A 293 -26.88 -1.28 18.88
C PHE A 293 -27.70 -2.35 19.62
N GLU A 294 -27.69 -2.36 20.95
CA GLU A 294 -28.50 -3.27 21.77
C GLU A 294 -30.00 -3.11 21.45
N ARG A 295 -30.49 -1.86 21.40
CA ARG A 295 -31.91 -1.59 21.05
C ARG A 295 -32.27 -2.00 19.63
N ALA A 296 -31.34 -1.93 18.68
CA ALA A 296 -31.59 -2.41 17.33
C ALA A 296 -31.70 -3.95 17.30
N ILE A 297 -30.90 -4.65 18.11
CA ILE A 297 -31.01 -6.09 18.28
C ILE A 297 -32.35 -6.47 18.92
N ASP A 298 -32.77 -5.79 19.99
CA ASP A 298 -34.05 -6.06 20.63
C ASP A 298 -35.23 -5.88 19.65
N ALA A 299 -35.24 -4.79 18.88
CA ALA A 299 -36.24 -4.55 17.85
C ALA A 299 -36.25 -5.63 16.76
N MET A 300 -35.06 -6.16 16.38
CA MET A 300 -34.93 -7.25 15.42
C MET A 300 -35.53 -8.55 15.97
N VAL A 301 -35.27 -8.86 17.24
CA VAL A 301 -35.83 -10.05 17.93
C VAL A 301 -37.35 -9.93 18.02
N GLU A 302 -37.89 -8.79 18.39
CA GLU A 302 -39.34 -8.55 18.41
C GLU A 302 -39.97 -8.75 17.02
N HIS A 303 -39.35 -8.24 15.97
CA HIS A 303 -39.81 -8.42 14.58
C HIS A 303 -39.80 -9.90 14.20
N ARG A 304 -38.73 -10.66 14.51
CA ARG A 304 -38.63 -12.10 14.26
C ARG A 304 -39.77 -12.85 14.95
N ASP A 305 -39.99 -12.57 16.26
CA ASP A 305 -40.98 -13.27 17.07
C ASP A 305 -42.44 -12.93 16.68
N ALA A 306 -42.66 -11.75 16.13
CA ALA A 306 -43.96 -11.37 15.55
C ALA A 306 -44.26 -12.20 14.27
N ARG A 307 -43.26 -12.31 13.36
CA ARG A 307 -43.38 -13.08 12.11
C ARG A 307 -43.53 -14.59 12.34
N ALA A 308 -43.02 -15.13 13.43
CA ALA A 308 -43.18 -16.55 13.79
C ALA A 308 -44.60 -16.88 14.33
N ARG A 309 -45.41 -15.86 14.62
CA ARG A 309 -46.79 -16.01 15.14
C ARG A 309 -47.85 -15.89 14.04
N ASP A 310 -47.49 -15.31 12.89
CA ASP A 310 -48.33 -15.20 11.70
C ASP A 310 -48.09 -16.40 10.76
#